data_ebe1c4f7658da41f69031448a695291b
#
_entry.id   ebe1c4f7658da41f69031448a695291b
#
_cell.length_a   1.000
_cell.length_b   1.000
_cell.length_c   1.000
_cell.angle_alpha   90.00
_cell.angle_beta   90.00
_cell.angle_gamma   90.00
#
_symmetry.space_group_name_H-M   'P 1'
#
loop_
_entity.id
_entity.type
_entity.pdbx_description
1 polymer ?
#
loop_
_entity_poly.entity_id
_entity_poly.type
_entity_poly.pdbx_seq_one_letter_code
_entity_poly.pdbx_strand_id
1 'polypeptide(L)'
;MSRYLTISAALSIGLLGLLLGNANPLHADEPNPVTAIDILLEPDATMIAKAGAANERLLKNFPKGFTLDKTHHPHITCLQRYVRTADRDKVYEAVGKVLDEEKPIEWKLKAYKYYYMPWKELGLAGIVIEPTDDLIRFQKKLIDAVAPFTVKTGTAAAFVTTKEDPDIVQPLIDYVADFVPIASGKKFNPHVTIGLAKEDYLKKMLDEKFEDFTFSPAGVSVYHLGNFGTAHTKLKGWDLKP
;
A
#
# COMPACT_ATOMS: atom_id res chain seq x y z
N MET A 1 -40.73 40.19 -62.98
CA MET A 1 -40.23 39.88 -64.30
C MET A 1 -39.24 38.74 -64.15
N SER A 2 -39.74 37.51 -64.41
CA SER A 2 -39.48 36.67 -65.59
C SER A 2 -37.98 36.33 -65.73
N ARG A 3 -37.53 35.10 -65.78
CA ARG A 3 -38.03 33.89 -66.50
C ARG A 3 -37.32 32.66 -66.03
N TYR A 4 -38.01 31.55 -66.08
CA TYR A 4 -37.55 30.15 -65.97
C TYR A 4 -36.51 29.81 -67.05
N LEU A 5 -35.59 28.86 -66.71
CA LEU A 5 -35.21 27.84 -67.69
C LEU A 5 -34.76 26.57 -66.96
N THR A 6 -35.54 25.53 -67.17
CA THR A 6 -35.26 24.12 -66.88
C THR A 6 -34.38 23.54 -67.97
N ILE A 7 -33.36 22.74 -67.62
CA ILE A 7 -32.83 21.72 -68.57
C ILE A 7 -32.55 20.45 -67.74
N SER A 8 -33.26 19.38 -68.10
CA SER A 8 -33.03 18.01 -67.72
C SER A 8 -31.94 17.38 -68.55
N ALA A 9 -31.09 16.58 -68.02
CA ALA A 9 -30.42 15.46 -68.71
C ALA A 9 -29.80 14.47 -67.76
N ALA A 10 -30.37 13.35 -67.65
CA ALA A 10 -29.91 11.99 -67.93
C ALA A 10 -28.91 11.33 -67.02
N LEU A 11 -29.42 10.25 -66.45
CA LEU A 11 -28.83 9.05 -65.80
C LEU A 11 -27.48 8.64 -66.39
N SER A 12 -26.55 8.33 -65.45
CA SER A 12 -25.55 7.27 -65.62
C SER A 12 -25.32 6.57 -64.24
N ILE A 13 -25.80 5.35 -64.17
CA ILE A 13 -25.61 4.44 -63.03
C ILE A 13 -24.20 3.90 -63.14
N GLY A 14 -23.31 4.36 -62.22
CA GLY A 14 -22.01 3.75 -61.97
C GLY A 14 -22.05 3.01 -60.66
N LEU A 15 -22.13 1.69 -60.72
CA LEU A 15 -22.05 0.77 -59.58
C LEU A 15 -20.60 0.72 -59.09
N LEU A 16 -20.24 1.52 -58.06
CA LEU A 16 -18.93 1.44 -57.45
C LEU A 16 -19.12 0.69 -56.09
N GLY A 17 -18.69 -0.56 -56.08
CA GLY A 17 -18.73 -1.40 -54.89
C GLY A 17 -17.91 -0.78 -53.76
N LEU A 18 -18.57 -0.33 -52.70
CA LEU A 18 -17.93 -0.03 -51.42
C LEU A 18 -17.52 -1.34 -50.75
N LEU A 19 -16.24 -1.67 -50.83
CA LEU A 19 -15.61 -2.56 -49.87
C LEU A 19 -15.60 -1.86 -48.50
N LEU A 20 -16.64 -2.09 -47.71
CA LEU A 20 -16.63 -1.80 -46.30
C LEU A 20 -15.62 -2.77 -45.61
N GLY A 21 -14.37 -2.39 -45.60
CA GLY A 21 -13.41 -2.98 -44.70
C GLY A 21 -13.91 -2.76 -43.26
N ASN A 22 -14.29 -3.81 -42.60
CA ASN A 22 -14.46 -3.81 -41.13
C ASN A 22 -13.10 -3.45 -40.50
N ALA A 23 -12.85 -2.16 -40.32
CA ALA A 23 -11.84 -1.72 -39.37
C ALA A 23 -12.37 -2.13 -38.00
N ASN A 24 -11.88 -3.26 -37.48
CA ASN A 24 -11.97 -3.53 -36.06
C ASN A 24 -11.44 -2.28 -35.33
N PRO A 25 -12.20 -1.67 -34.41
CA PRO A 25 -11.61 -0.66 -33.56
C PRO A 25 -10.41 -1.32 -32.90
N LEU A 26 -9.21 -0.73 -33.10
CA LEU A 26 -8.05 -1.02 -32.31
C LEU A 26 -8.53 -0.94 -30.85
N HIS A 27 -8.64 -2.09 -30.19
CA HIS A 27 -8.72 -2.12 -28.74
C HIS A 27 -7.44 -1.39 -28.29
N ALA A 28 -7.59 -0.14 -27.87
CA ALA A 28 -6.59 0.47 -27.03
C ALA A 28 -6.43 -0.53 -25.87
N ASP A 29 -5.24 -1.11 -25.73
CA ASP A 29 -4.94 -1.99 -24.60
C ASP A 29 -5.36 -1.23 -23.35
N GLU A 30 -6.47 -1.64 -22.72
CA GLU A 30 -6.84 -1.17 -21.39
C GLU A 30 -5.60 -1.40 -20.52
N PRO A 31 -5.07 -0.36 -19.87
CA PRO A 31 -3.86 -0.52 -19.10
C PRO A 31 -4.10 -1.63 -18.10
N ASN A 32 -3.25 -2.66 -18.11
CA ASN A 32 -3.38 -3.81 -17.21
C ASN A 32 -3.61 -3.30 -15.77
N PRO A 33 -4.72 -3.68 -15.11
CA PRO A 33 -5.04 -3.18 -13.79
C PRO A 33 -3.87 -3.36 -12.83
N VAL A 34 -3.63 -2.33 -12.02
CA VAL A 34 -2.53 -2.28 -11.05
C VAL A 34 -3.12 -2.25 -9.64
N THR A 35 -2.53 -2.99 -8.73
CA THR A 35 -2.89 -3.02 -7.31
C THR A 35 -1.73 -2.50 -6.48
N ALA A 36 -1.97 -1.53 -5.61
CA ALA A 36 -1.03 -1.08 -4.60
C ALA A 36 -1.11 -2.03 -3.39
N ILE A 37 -0.01 -2.73 -3.09
CA ILE A 37 0.04 -3.71 -2.01
C ILE A 37 1.01 -3.30 -0.90
N ASP A 38 0.73 -3.78 0.32
CA ASP A 38 1.64 -3.83 1.46
C ASP A 38 1.89 -5.28 1.84
N ILE A 39 3.15 -5.68 1.90
CA ILE A 39 3.58 -6.95 2.50
C ILE A 39 4.12 -6.62 3.87
N LEU A 40 3.51 -7.17 4.89
CA LEU A 40 3.70 -6.76 6.26
C LEU A 40 3.82 -7.94 7.24
N LEU A 41 4.47 -7.69 8.37
CA LEU A 41 4.48 -8.57 9.53
C LEU A 41 3.33 -8.18 10.47
N GLU A 42 2.52 -9.14 10.84
CA GLU A 42 1.52 -9.01 11.91
C GLU A 42 2.21 -9.33 13.25
N PRO A 43 2.18 -8.43 14.24
CA PRO A 43 2.81 -8.67 15.53
C PRO A 43 1.96 -9.56 16.43
N ASP A 44 2.59 -10.10 17.47
CA ASP A 44 1.91 -10.87 18.51
C ASP A 44 1.07 -9.97 19.46
N ALA A 45 0.36 -10.62 20.39
CA ALA A 45 -0.50 -9.95 21.36
C ALA A 45 0.25 -8.94 22.23
N THR A 46 1.56 -9.10 22.45
CA THR A 46 2.38 -8.17 23.24
C THR A 46 2.45 -6.80 22.57
N MET A 47 2.84 -6.75 21.29
CA MET A 47 2.89 -5.50 20.55
C MET A 47 1.48 -4.92 20.34
N ILE A 48 0.47 -5.76 20.05
CA ILE A 48 -0.91 -5.30 19.88
C ILE A 48 -1.41 -4.58 21.14
N ALA A 49 -1.17 -5.14 22.35
CA ALA A 49 -1.55 -4.51 23.60
C ALA A 49 -0.80 -3.18 23.84
N LYS A 50 0.51 -3.13 23.59
CA LYS A 50 1.32 -1.91 23.73
C LYS A 50 0.91 -0.82 22.74
N ALA A 51 0.68 -1.18 21.49
CA ALA A 51 0.21 -0.26 20.45
C ALA A 51 -1.20 0.28 20.78
N GLY A 52 -2.10 -0.58 21.24
CA GLY A 52 -3.45 -0.20 21.67
C GLY A 52 -3.44 0.80 22.82
N ALA A 53 -2.66 0.55 23.88
CA ALA A 53 -2.51 1.46 25.01
C ALA A 53 -1.94 2.83 24.56
N ALA A 54 -0.96 2.84 23.65
CA ALA A 54 -0.43 4.07 23.10
C ALA A 54 -1.48 4.80 22.24
N ASN A 55 -2.23 4.09 21.41
CA ASN A 55 -3.32 4.66 20.60
C ASN A 55 -4.39 5.34 21.45
N GLU A 56 -4.82 4.71 22.56
CA GLU A 56 -5.78 5.31 23.50
C GLU A 56 -5.28 6.64 24.04
N ARG A 57 -3.98 6.77 24.35
CA ARG A 57 -3.38 8.04 24.79
C ARG A 57 -3.45 9.11 23.70
N LEU A 58 -3.16 8.72 22.44
CA LEU A 58 -3.23 9.63 21.31
C LEU A 58 -4.67 10.11 21.06
N LEU A 59 -5.66 9.21 21.12
CA LEU A 59 -7.08 9.54 20.96
C LEU A 59 -7.59 10.50 22.05
N LYS A 60 -7.09 10.40 23.30
CA LYS A 60 -7.39 11.39 24.35
C LYS A 60 -6.89 12.78 24.01
N ASN A 61 -5.75 12.89 23.32
CA ASN A 61 -5.20 14.17 22.85
C ASN A 61 -5.88 14.67 21.57
N PHE A 62 -6.15 13.76 20.63
CA PHE A 62 -6.77 14.06 19.34
C PHE A 62 -7.89 13.04 19.02
N PRO A 63 -9.12 13.27 19.52
CA PRO A 63 -10.25 12.34 19.34
C PRO A 63 -10.69 12.10 17.90
N LYS A 64 -10.23 12.94 16.95
CA LYS A 64 -10.46 12.77 15.49
C LYS A 64 -9.43 11.86 14.83
N GLY A 65 -8.51 11.28 15.59
CA GLY A 65 -7.60 10.25 15.12
C GLY A 65 -8.33 8.93 14.85
N PHE A 66 -7.61 7.95 14.35
CA PHE A 66 -8.16 6.61 14.12
C PHE A 66 -7.88 5.68 15.32
N THR A 67 -8.80 4.75 15.53
CA THR A 67 -8.64 3.65 16.49
C THR A 67 -7.91 2.49 15.81
N LEU A 68 -7.00 1.84 16.54
CA LEU A 68 -6.42 0.57 16.08
C LEU A 68 -7.47 -0.55 16.20
N ASP A 69 -7.96 -1.00 15.06
CA ASP A 69 -9.00 -2.00 14.93
C ASP A 69 -8.80 -2.85 13.64
N LYS A 70 -9.87 -3.43 13.13
CA LYS A 70 -9.83 -4.25 11.90
C LYS A 70 -9.49 -3.45 10.64
N THR A 71 -9.73 -2.13 10.64
CA THR A 71 -9.48 -1.22 9.51
C THR A 71 -8.12 -0.53 9.61
N HIS A 72 -7.56 -0.49 10.82
CA HIS A 72 -6.25 0.06 11.13
C HIS A 72 -5.46 -0.95 11.96
N HIS A 73 -5.14 -2.07 11.34
CA HIS A 73 -4.46 -3.17 12.01
C HIS A 73 -2.99 -2.83 12.31
N PRO A 74 -2.51 -3.00 13.58
CA PRO A 74 -1.10 -2.82 13.91
C PRO A 74 -0.22 -3.77 13.10
N HIS A 75 0.79 -3.25 12.41
CA HIS A 75 1.66 -4.05 11.55
C HIS A 75 3.03 -3.40 11.36
N ILE A 76 3.98 -4.16 10.84
CA ILE A 76 5.27 -3.65 10.36
C ILE A 76 5.29 -3.80 8.86
N THR A 77 5.26 -2.70 8.13
CA THR A 77 5.43 -2.70 6.67
C THR A 77 6.83 -3.21 6.30
N CYS A 78 6.89 -4.25 5.48
CA CYS A 78 8.14 -4.75 4.91
C CYS A 78 8.34 -4.28 3.47
N LEU A 79 7.27 -4.18 2.67
CA LEU A 79 7.36 -3.77 1.27
C LEU A 79 6.04 -3.21 0.78
N GLN A 80 6.05 -1.96 0.30
CA GLN A 80 4.95 -1.41 -0.49
C GLN A 80 5.33 -1.33 -1.96
N ARG A 81 4.47 -1.80 -2.86
CA ARG A 81 4.71 -1.81 -4.30
C ARG A 81 3.41 -1.79 -5.10
N TYR A 82 3.55 -1.34 -6.34
CA TYR A 82 2.55 -1.56 -7.36
C TYR A 82 2.82 -2.90 -8.05
N VAL A 83 1.81 -3.76 -8.13
CA VAL A 83 1.88 -5.05 -8.82
C VAL A 83 0.80 -5.12 -9.90
N ARG A 84 1.06 -5.85 -10.98
CA ARG A 84 0.00 -6.17 -11.93
C ARG A 84 -1.07 -7.00 -11.23
N THR A 85 -2.31 -6.57 -11.30
CA THR A 85 -3.43 -7.24 -10.62
C THR A 85 -3.55 -8.71 -11.04
N ALA A 86 -3.26 -9.03 -12.31
CA ALA A 86 -3.26 -10.39 -12.83
C ALA A 86 -2.13 -11.28 -12.26
N ASP A 87 -1.09 -10.70 -11.67
CA ASP A 87 0.04 -11.44 -11.11
C ASP A 87 -0.03 -11.60 -9.59
N ARG A 88 -1.13 -11.20 -8.93
CA ARG A 88 -1.25 -11.27 -7.46
C ARG A 88 -0.99 -12.67 -6.91
N ASP A 89 -1.50 -13.71 -7.54
CA ASP A 89 -1.27 -15.09 -7.08
C ASP A 89 0.20 -15.48 -7.16
N LYS A 90 0.93 -15.03 -8.18
CA LYS A 90 2.38 -15.22 -8.29
C LYS A 90 3.15 -14.45 -7.19
N VAL A 91 2.66 -13.26 -6.82
CA VAL A 91 3.20 -12.52 -5.65
C VAL A 91 3.01 -13.33 -4.38
N TYR A 92 1.82 -13.91 -4.16
CA TYR A 92 1.56 -14.74 -2.98
C TYR A 92 2.46 -15.98 -2.94
N GLU A 93 2.65 -16.66 -4.05
CA GLU A 93 3.58 -17.80 -4.15
C GLU A 93 5.02 -17.38 -3.85
N ALA A 94 5.45 -16.22 -4.37
CA ALA A 94 6.80 -15.70 -4.13
C ALA A 94 7.02 -15.36 -2.65
N VAL A 95 6.04 -14.73 -1.98
CA VAL A 95 6.08 -14.45 -0.54
C VAL A 95 6.11 -15.75 0.25
N GLY A 96 5.28 -16.74 -0.10
CA GLY A 96 5.27 -18.07 0.55
C GLY A 96 6.65 -18.74 0.53
N LYS A 97 7.34 -18.72 -0.61
CA LYS A 97 8.71 -19.27 -0.72
C LYS A 97 9.72 -18.55 0.18
N VAL A 98 9.62 -17.23 0.32
CA VAL A 98 10.47 -16.48 1.25
C VAL A 98 10.19 -16.90 2.70
N LEU A 99 8.93 -17.16 3.05
CA LEU A 99 8.55 -17.58 4.41
C LEU A 99 9.03 -18.99 4.75
N ASP A 100 9.08 -19.89 3.77
CA ASP A 100 9.62 -21.24 3.95
C ASP A 100 11.12 -21.23 4.33
N GLU A 101 11.85 -20.19 3.88
CA GLU A 101 13.27 -20.04 4.15
C GLU A 101 13.58 -19.27 5.43
N GLU A 102 12.83 -18.19 5.74
CA GLU A 102 13.20 -17.19 6.76
C GLU A 102 12.61 -17.44 8.16
N LYS A 103 11.53 -18.19 8.28
CA LYS A 103 10.87 -18.56 9.56
C LYS A 103 10.72 -17.41 10.56
N PRO A 104 10.00 -16.33 10.24
CA PRO A 104 9.92 -15.14 11.10
C PRO A 104 9.35 -15.42 12.50
N ILE A 105 8.65 -16.53 12.71
CA ILE A 105 8.10 -16.92 14.03
C ILE A 105 9.19 -17.06 15.10
N GLU A 106 10.40 -17.41 14.70
CA GLU A 106 11.52 -17.62 15.63
C GLU A 106 12.15 -16.29 16.09
N TRP A 107 11.80 -15.18 15.46
CA TRP A 107 12.42 -13.89 15.75
C TRP A 107 11.90 -13.26 17.03
N LYS A 108 12.82 -12.58 17.74
CA LYS A 108 12.52 -11.71 18.86
C LYS A 108 12.86 -10.29 18.46
N LEU A 109 11.83 -9.54 18.16
CA LEU A 109 11.93 -8.14 17.73
C LEU A 109 11.89 -7.24 18.95
N LYS A 110 12.72 -6.22 18.99
CA LYS A 110 12.82 -5.25 20.08
C LYS A 110 12.20 -3.91 19.66
N ALA A 111 11.19 -3.47 20.40
CA ALA A 111 10.68 -2.11 20.34
C ALA A 111 11.45 -1.24 21.33
N TYR A 112 11.93 -0.04 20.89
CA TYR A 112 12.89 0.72 21.71
C TYR A 112 12.65 2.22 21.80
N LYS A 113 11.74 2.78 21.01
CA LYS A 113 11.38 4.21 21.09
C LYS A 113 10.07 4.54 20.37
N TYR A 114 9.51 5.69 20.71
CA TYR A 114 8.51 6.34 19.88
C TYR A 114 9.17 7.17 18.77
N TYR A 115 8.41 7.43 17.69
CA TYR A 115 8.71 8.44 16.70
C TYR A 115 7.39 9.02 16.17
N TYR A 116 7.46 10.10 15.42
CA TYR A 116 6.34 10.53 14.61
C TYR A 116 6.83 11.15 13.29
N MET A 117 5.95 11.10 12.30
CA MET A 117 6.10 11.80 11.03
C MET A 117 5.19 13.04 11.05
N PRO A 118 5.72 14.26 10.91
CA PRO A 118 4.93 15.48 10.92
C PRO A 118 3.94 15.53 9.75
N TRP A 119 2.72 15.99 10.06
CA TRP A 119 1.66 16.24 9.09
C TRP A 119 0.89 17.50 9.48
N LYS A 120 1.26 18.67 8.91
CA LYS A 120 0.73 19.98 9.32
C LYS A 120 0.93 20.20 10.84
N GLU A 121 -0.17 20.40 11.59
CA GLU A 121 -0.15 20.57 13.06
C GLU A 121 -0.27 19.23 13.82
N LEU A 122 -0.35 18.14 13.08
CA LEU A 122 -0.45 16.78 13.60
C LEU A 122 0.82 16.00 13.32
N GLY A 123 0.90 14.81 13.86
CA GLY A 123 1.90 13.81 13.50
C GLY A 123 1.31 12.42 13.52
N LEU A 124 1.78 11.59 12.59
CA LEU A 124 1.52 10.16 12.58
C LEU A 124 2.57 9.47 13.43
N ALA A 125 2.14 8.97 14.59
CA ALA A 125 3.04 8.37 15.59
C ALA A 125 3.21 6.87 15.39
N GLY A 126 4.36 6.36 15.79
CA GLY A 126 4.69 4.94 15.75
C GLY A 126 5.64 4.49 16.86
N ILE A 127 5.68 3.19 17.07
CA ILE A 127 6.67 2.48 17.88
C ILE A 127 7.72 1.92 16.94
N VAL A 128 8.98 2.30 17.12
CA VAL A 128 10.11 1.87 16.28
C VAL A 128 10.67 0.56 16.80
N ILE A 129 10.94 -0.33 15.84
CA ILE A 129 11.55 -1.64 16.09
C ILE A 129 13.02 -1.58 15.69
N GLU A 130 13.88 -2.21 16.44
CA GLU A 130 15.30 -2.33 16.11
C GLU A 130 15.45 -3.10 14.77
N PRO A 131 16.11 -2.51 13.75
CA PRO A 131 16.29 -3.16 12.46
C PRO A 131 17.38 -4.24 12.57
N THR A 132 16.96 -5.47 12.85
CA THR A 132 17.88 -6.63 12.92
C THR A 132 18.33 -7.06 11.53
N ASP A 133 19.45 -7.77 11.46
CA ASP A 133 19.94 -8.34 10.19
C ASP A 133 18.90 -9.27 9.56
N ASP A 134 18.15 -10.02 10.37
CA ASP A 134 17.07 -10.89 9.92
C ASP A 134 15.94 -10.10 9.24
N LEU A 135 15.49 -9.00 9.86
CA LEU A 135 14.47 -8.13 9.26
C LEU A 135 14.94 -7.50 7.94
N ILE A 136 16.20 -7.02 7.91
CA ILE A 136 16.78 -6.40 6.71
C ILE A 136 16.90 -7.44 5.59
N ARG A 137 17.37 -8.64 5.91
CA ARG A 137 17.50 -9.76 4.97
C ARG A 137 16.12 -10.18 4.43
N PHE A 138 15.15 -10.31 5.31
CA PHE A 138 13.77 -10.64 4.96
C PHE A 138 13.16 -9.61 4.00
N GLN A 139 13.27 -8.31 4.34
CA GLN A 139 12.84 -7.24 3.46
C GLN A 139 13.48 -7.35 2.08
N LYS A 140 14.81 -7.57 2.03
CA LYS A 140 15.52 -7.73 0.77
C LYS A 140 15.01 -8.92 -0.04
N LYS A 141 14.80 -10.08 0.58
CA LYS A 141 14.27 -11.26 -0.10
C LYS A 141 12.86 -11.02 -0.64
N LEU A 142 11.98 -10.33 0.11
CA LEU A 142 10.66 -9.95 -0.38
C LEU A 142 10.75 -9.03 -1.59
N ILE A 143 11.62 -8.02 -1.55
CA ILE A 143 11.85 -7.11 -2.68
C ILE A 143 12.26 -7.89 -3.91
N ASP A 144 13.27 -8.77 -3.79
CA ASP A 144 13.82 -9.54 -4.91
C ASP A 144 12.78 -10.52 -5.48
N ALA A 145 12.04 -11.23 -4.61
CA ALA A 145 11.06 -12.22 -5.00
C ALA A 145 9.84 -11.62 -5.72
N VAL A 146 9.41 -10.43 -5.28
CA VAL A 146 8.23 -9.75 -5.84
C VAL A 146 8.56 -8.90 -7.07
N ALA A 147 9.83 -8.49 -7.25
CA ALA A 147 10.26 -7.61 -8.33
C ALA A 147 9.75 -7.98 -9.74
N PRO A 148 9.71 -9.28 -10.15
CA PRO A 148 9.23 -9.64 -11.50
C PRO A 148 7.76 -9.28 -11.77
N PHE A 149 6.96 -9.09 -10.73
CA PHE A 149 5.51 -8.84 -10.82
C PHE A 149 5.16 -7.37 -10.61
N THR A 150 6.15 -6.54 -10.30
CA THR A 150 5.94 -5.12 -10.00
C THR A 150 5.87 -4.27 -11.27
N VAL A 151 5.21 -3.12 -11.13
CA VAL A 151 5.29 -2.00 -12.06
C VAL A 151 5.86 -0.79 -11.35
N LYS A 152 6.44 0.13 -12.11
CA LYS A 152 7.16 1.28 -11.55
C LYS A 152 6.23 2.27 -10.86
N THR A 153 5.08 2.52 -11.47
CA THR A 153 4.13 3.56 -11.01
C THR A 153 2.70 3.03 -11.03
N GLY A 154 1.84 3.67 -10.27
CA GLY A 154 0.40 3.48 -10.27
C GLY A 154 -0.32 4.82 -10.18
N THR A 155 -1.62 4.78 -10.08
CA THR A 155 -2.49 5.94 -9.89
C THR A 155 -3.39 5.71 -8.66
N ALA A 156 -4.22 6.67 -8.30
CA ALA A 156 -5.23 6.51 -7.25
C ALA A 156 -6.11 5.25 -7.43
N ALA A 157 -6.37 4.84 -8.68
CA ALA A 157 -7.15 3.63 -8.99
C ALA A 157 -6.49 2.32 -8.52
N ALA A 158 -5.20 2.33 -8.17
CA ALA A 158 -4.51 1.17 -7.63
C ALA A 158 -4.79 0.92 -6.14
N PHE A 159 -5.46 1.83 -5.45
CA PHE A 159 -5.75 1.79 -4.02
C PHE A 159 -7.22 1.50 -3.75
N VAL A 160 -7.50 1.08 -2.52
CA VAL A 160 -8.89 0.99 -2.03
C VAL A 160 -9.35 2.37 -1.60
N THR A 161 -10.52 2.77 -2.08
CA THR A 161 -11.23 3.97 -1.62
C THR A 161 -12.56 3.59 -1.00
N THR A 162 -13.05 4.41 -0.08
CA THR A 162 -14.37 4.27 0.56
C THR A 162 -15.19 5.54 0.35
N LYS A 163 -16.45 5.52 0.78
CA LYS A 163 -17.29 6.73 0.74
C LYS A 163 -16.77 7.80 1.72
N GLU A 164 -16.20 7.35 2.84
CA GLU A 164 -15.65 8.19 3.90
C GLU A 164 -14.27 8.72 3.54
N ASP A 165 -13.52 7.99 2.70
CA ASP A 165 -12.16 8.32 2.25
C ASP A 165 -12.02 8.05 0.74
N PRO A 166 -12.63 8.91 -0.09
CA PRO A 166 -12.72 8.71 -1.53
C PRO A 166 -11.43 9.08 -2.29
N ASP A 167 -10.57 9.86 -1.67
CA ASP A 167 -9.39 10.45 -2.31
C ASP A 167 -8.10 9.79 -1.85
N ILE A 168 -7.22 9.48 -2.80
CA ILE A 168 -5.86 9.02 -2.51
C ILE A 168 -4.90 10.20 -2.69
N VAL A 169 -4.16 10.52 -1.62
CA VAL A 169 -3.24 11.64 -1.65
C VAL A 169 -2.01 11.37 -2.52
N GLN A 170 -1.60 12.34 -3.35
CA GLN A 170 -0.47 12.18 -4.26
C GLN A 170 0.83 11.75 -3.55
N PRO A 171 1.20 12.28 -2.36
CA PRO A 171 2.39 11.83 -1.65
C PRO A 171 2.43 10.33 -1.35
N LEU A 172 1.27 9.67 -1.15
CA LEU A 172 1.21 8.22 -0.98
C LEU A 172 1.50 7.48 -2.29
N ILE A 173 0.92 7.97 -3.40
CA ILE A 173 1.16 7.38 -4.73
C ILE A 173 2.66 7.39 -5.04
N ASP A 174 3.32 8.53 -4.81
CA ASP A 174 4.75 8.70 -5.02
C ASP A 174 5.57 7.84 -4.05
N TYR A 175 5.16 7.77 -2.78
CA TYR A 175 5.82 6.94 -1.77
C TYR A 175 5.85 5.46 -2.12
N VAL A 176 4.71 4.89 -2.59
CA VAL A 176 4.65 3.47 -3.02
C VAL A 176 5.53 3.22 -4.24
N ALA A 177 5.61 4.18 -5.18
CA ALA A 177 6.49 4.10 -6.34
C ALA A 177 7.97 4.06 -5.94
N ASP A 178 8.34 4.87 -4.96
CA ASP A 178 9.72 5.07 -4.52
C ASP A 178 10.08 4.29 -3.24
N PHE A 179 9.20 3.43 -2.73
CA PHE A 179 9.39 2.72 -1.46
C PHE A 179 10.77 2.06 -1.35
N VAL A 180 11.18 1.29 -2.36
CA VAL A 180 12.45 0.53 -2.28
C VAL A 180 13.65 1.46 -2.11
N PRO A 181 13.88 2.51 -2.92
CA PRO A 181 15.03 3.39 -2.74
C PRO A 181 15.01 4.25 -1.48
N ILE A 182 13.83 4.50 -0.86
CA ILE A 182 13.71 5.40 0.29
C ILE A 182 13.46 4.70 1.63
N ALA A 183 12.99 3.44 1.63
CA ALA A 183 12.55 2.72 2.84
C ALA A 183 13.12 1.30 2.93
N SER A 184 14.24 0.99 2.28
CA SER A 184 14.87 -0.34 2.37
C SER A 184 16.34 -0.31 2.75
N GLY A 185 16.86 -1.46 3.15
CA GLY A 185 18.25 -1.65 3.53
C GLY A 185 18.64 -0.74 4.70
N LYS A 186 19.67 0.10 4.53
CA LYS A 186 20.12 1.05 5.58
C LYS A 186 19.09 2.15 5.93
N LYS A 187 18.10 2.36 5.07
CA LYS A 187 17.02 3.33 5.30
C LYS A 187 15.77 2.67 5.88
N PHE A 188 15.80 1.36 6.08
CA PHE A 188 14.68 0.64 6.66
C PHE A 188 14.46 1.08 8.10
N ASN A 189 13.31 1.63 8.38
CA ASN A 189 12.87 2.04 9.72
C ASN A 189 11.61 1.26 10.08
N PRO A 190 11.76 -0.02 10.52
CA PRO A 190 10.61 -0.83 10.89
C PRO A 190 9.89 -0.21 12.08
N HIS A 191 8.58 -0.06 11.96
CA HIS A 191 7.75 0.53 13.00
C HIS A 191 6.32 0.03 12.94
N VAL A 192 5.61 0.15 14.06
CA VAL A 192 4.16 -0.02 14.14
C VAL A 192 3.52 1.34 14.32
N THR A 193 2.70 1.75 13.37
CA THR A 193 1.90 2.98 13.47
C THR A 193 0.87 2.84 14.59
N ILE A 194 0.77 3.85 15.46
CA ILE A 194 -0.09 3.83 16.65
C ILE A 194 -1.17 4.93 16.67
N GLY A 195 -1.20 5.83 15.69
CA GLY A 195 -2.25 6.82 15.60
C GLY A 195 -1.78 8.23 15.29
N LEU A 196 -2.71 9.17 15.38
CA LEU A 196 -2.50 10.60 15.15
C LEU A 196 -2.64 11.37 16.46
N ALA A 197 -1.81 12.40 16.65
CA ALA A 197 -1.99 13.38 17.71
C ALA A 197 -1.43 14.75 17.29
N LYS A 198 -1.66 15.78 18.14
CA LYS A 198 -1.07 17.09 17.94
C LYS A 198 0.45 17.02 18.10
N GLU A 199 1.17 17.76 17.27
CA GLU A 199 2.63 17.72 17.25
C GLU A 199 3.25 18.05 18.62
N ASP A 200 2.70 19.04 19.33
CA ASP A 200 3.21 19.41 20.66
C ASP A 200 3.07 18.29 21.71
N TYR A 201 2.01 17.47 21.58
CA TYR A 201 1.86 16.28 22.43
C TYR A 201 2.88 15.21 22.05
N LEU A 202 3.10 14.98 20.76
CA LEU A 202 4.05 14.01 20.28
C LEU A 202 5.49 14.35 20.66
N LYS A 203 5.86 15.65 20.58
CA LYS A 203 7.17 16.11 21.09
C LYS A 203 7.38 15.73 22.56
N LYS A 204 6.37 15.97 23.41
CA LYS A 204 6.43 15.56 24.83
C LYS A 204 6.52 14.04 24.99
N MET A 205 5.78 13.29 24.17
CA MET A 205 5.83 11.81 24.19
C MET A 205 7.21 11.27 23.82
N LEU A 206 7.96 11.95 22.93
CA LEU A 206 9.35 11.57 22.61
C LEU A 206 10.33 11.81 23.78
N ASP A 207 10.04 12.76 24.65
CA ASP A 207 10.86 13.08 25.83
C ASP A 207 10.59 12.10 27.00
N GLU A 208 9.51 11.29 26.92
CA GLU A 208 9.21 10.27 27.93
C GLU A 208 10.19 9.11 27.83
N LYS A 209 10.55 8.53 28.98
CA LYS A 209 11.30 7.28 28.99
C LYS A 209 10.49 6.18 28.33
N PHE A 210 10.96 5.66 27.21
CA PHE A 210 10.39 4.47 26.58
C PHE A 210 10.88 3.22 27.35
N GLU A 211 9.96 2.34 27.70
CA GLU A 211 10.31 1.02 28.27
C GLU A 211 10.43 0.03 27.12
N ASP A 212 11.66 -0.37 26.82
CA ASP A 212 11.94 -1.37 25.80
C ASP A 212 11.19 -2.67 26.08
N PHE A 213 10.69 -3.31 25.03
CA PHE A 213 10.05 -4.62 25.14
C PHE A 213 10.32 -5.46 23.91
N THR A 214 10.17 -6.77 24.05
CA THR A 214 10.31 -7.72 22.94
C THR A 214 8.97 -8.35 22.60
N PHE A 215 8.81 -8.68 21.32
CA PHE A 215 7.65 -9.37 20.78
C PHE A 215 8.08 -10.23 19.58
N SER A 216 7.17 -11.05 19.04
CA SER A 216 7.43 -11.88 17.87
C SER A 216 6.43 -11.59 16.76
N PRO A 217 6.79 -11.80 15.50
CA PRO A 217 5.81 -11.87 14.43
C PRO A 217 4.85 -13.04 14.67
N ALA A 218 3.55 -12.82 14.49
CA ALA A 218 2.49 -13.84 14.56
C ALA A 218 1.96 -14.23 13.19
N GLY A 219 2.19 -13.37 12.19
CA GLY A 219 1.75 -13.60 10.82
C GLY A 219 2.51 -12.76 9.82
N VAL A 220 2.37 -13.13 8.55
CA VAL A 220 2.72 -12.29 7.40
C VAL A 220 1.48 -12.13 6.55
N SER A 221 1.25 -10.95 6.01
CA SER A 221 0.10 -10.72 5.15
C SER A 221 0.41 -9.80 4.00
N VAL A 222 -0.38 -9.94 2.94
CA VAL A 222 -0.44 -9.00 1.83
C VAL A 222 -1.76 -8.27 1.91
N TYR A 223 -1.72 -6.95 1.96
CA TYR A 223 -2.89 -6.09 1.98
C TYR A 223 -2.98 -5.25 0.71
N HIS A 224 -4.21 -4.94 0.31
CA HIS A 224 -4.50 -3.88 -0.62
C HIS A 224 -4.46 -2.56 0.16
N LEU A 225 -3.63 -1.63 -0.28
CA LEU A 225 -3.46 -0.34 0.38
C LEU A 225 -4.68 0.54 0.23
N GLY A 226 -5.07 1.20 1.31
CA GLY A 226 -5.96 2.35 1.33
C GLY A 226 -5.19 3.66 1.41
N ASN A 227 -5.90 4.77 1.61
CA ASN A 227 -5.29 6.08 1.76
C ASN A 227 -4.37 6.13 3.00
N PHE A 228 -3.41 7.05 3.01
CA PHE A 228 -2.35 7.19 4.03
C PHE A 228 -1.51 5.92 4.28
N GLY A 229 -1.51 4.96 3.33
CA GLY A 229 -0.75 3.73 3.47
C GLY A 229 -1.37 2.71 4.42
N THR A 230 -2.66 2.82 4.71
CA THR A 230 -3.37 1.86 5.57
C THR A 230 -3.42 0.47 4.93
N ALA A 231 -3.17 -0.56 5.72
CA ALA A 231 -3.42 -1.95 5.36
C ALA A 231 -4.94 -2.20 5.38
N HIS A 232 -5.63 -1.86 4.26
CA HIS A 232 -7.09 -1.76 4.21
C HIS A 232 -7.77 -3.11 4.06
N THR A 233 -7.45 -3.84 2.98
CA THR A 233 -8.10 -5.12 2.67
C THR A 233 -7.08 -6.25 2.61
N LYS A 234 -7.20 -7.23 3.50
CA LYS A 234 -6.34 -8.41 3.50
C LYS A 234 -6.59 -9.23 2.24
N LEU A 235 -5.55 -9.39 1.43
CA LEU A 235 -5.58 -10.18 0.19
C LEU A 235 -5.12 -11.61 0.42
N LYS A 236 -4.08 -11.79 1.25
CA LYS A 236 -3.50 -13.08 1.61
C LYS A 236 -2.87 -13.00 3.00
N GLY A 237 -2.88 -14.09 3.75
CA GLY A 237 -2.23 -14.20 5.04
C GLY A 237 -1.61 -15.57 5.25
N TRP A 238 -0.55 -15.60 6.04
CA TRP A 238 0.11 -16.80 6.56
C TRP A 238 0.26 -16.65 8.08
N ASP A 239 -0.46 -17.49 8.81
CA ASP A 239 -0.29 -17.59 10.25
C ASP A 239 1.04 -18.28 10.54
N LEU A 240 1.89 -17.61 11.28
CA LEU A 240 3.14 -18.18 11.74
C LEU A 240 2.83 -19.00 13.00
N LYS A 241 2.93 -20.31 12.89
CA LYS A 241 2.75 -21.23 14.03
C LYS A 241 4.12 -21.71 14.52
N PRO A 242 4.30 -21.83 15.87
CA PRO A 242 5.50 -22.41 16.44
C PRO A 242 5.72 -23.85 16.01
#